data_fa76a680a34e7ce6b2186075a23283ae
#
_entry.id   fa76a680a34e7ce6b2186075a23283ae
#
_cell.length_a   1.000
_cell.length_b   1.000
_cell.length_c   1.000
_cell.angle_alpha   90.00
_cell.angle_beta   90.00
_cell.angle_gamma   90.00
#
_symmetry.space_group_name_H-M   'P 1'
#
loop_
_entity.id
_entity.type
_entity.pdbx_description
1 polymer ?
#
loop_
_entity_poly.entity_id
_entity_poly.type
_entity_poly.pdbx_seq_one_letter_code
_entity_poly.pdbx_strand_id
1 'polypeptide(L)'
;MISTTIHRFPHDPVLVQLLAIAHQTPPAETVIEDDALGCQKTYPEFLADIVATRELLRAQLPPSALDTQGLLCEKRQNMVVLAKSSYEFLVAFFAIRSLEGEADYLLSMTSSISILAGRGSMERASNIRTYMEQTKSESLTVVPVSSDAKPLGGTGRAIETDHGCIMAPDGSGLIMLTSGTTGRPKGAVLPRCSIIGTGVREPGSVALVYRPNHWMGGVRDVIQSLLSGRRVYSLKAKLRDARAEDVLRAFRTTLITHVAFMPDVLRRMMLLLTRGRDQSDIPQEERDLWHGYFRGLSMLRCSGGFLERSVRDFWIGLMGLPFDNFYSSTELGGLAIGGPSQIYGSMGTPIPGIKVKLSEGDRGEVCVKSPKMLLRYIGNKHTIESIFDKEGYYKTGDLAKYINGEYIFAGRVATDCIQYTIFQFSTLAVEDGLTSLPYISEACVVAVPHTKFRQLCGAVVRLRPDSQIPNNMTTLGLIRSDLEGSLPAYMMPTLLKVLKHEEELPCTVAGKPKKKEILSIYFGSVNGAQVENYPPEIETCHVLQPGEAEATKPWDWDARQFEQ
;
A
#
# COMPACT_ATOMS: atom_id res chain seq x y z
N MET A 1 5.38 -20.31 47.55
CA MET A 1 5.06 -19.05 46.87
C MET A 1 5.92 -19.00 45.61
N ILE A 2 5.33 -19.17 44.45
CA ILE A 2 6.06 -18.99 43.18
C ILE A 2 6.24 -17.48 43.00
N SER A 3 7.48 -17.01 43.13
CA SER A 3 7.83 -15.61 42.89
C SER A 3 7.51 -15.32 41.42
N THR A 4 6.43 -14.60 41.15
CA THR A 4 6.11 -14.14 39.81
C THR A 4 7.06 -13.01 39.47
N THR A 5 8.00 -13.24 38.57
CA THR A 5 8.88 -12.20 38.07
C THR A 5 8.04 -11.17 37.32
N ILE A 6 8.04 -9.92 37.74
CA ILE A 6 7.37 -8.82 37.05
C ILE A 6 8.31 -8.27 35.99
N HIS A 7 7.90 -8.33 34.73
CA HIS A 7 8.62 -7.72 33.63
C HIS A 7 8.16 -6.26 33.44
N ARG A 8 9.10 -5.32 33.36
CA ARG A 8 8.79 -3.91 33.12
C ARG A 8 9.07 -3.53 31.66
N PHE A 9 8.11 -2.89 31.04
CA PHE A 9 8.22 -2.31 29.70
C PHE A 9 8.25 -0.79 29.80
N PRO A 10 8.96 -0.07 28.92
CA PRO A 10 8.90 1.38 28.88
C PRO A 10 7.45 1.85 28.63
N HIS A 11 7.11 3.04 29.11
CA HIS A 11 5.80 3.65 28.89
C HIS A 11 5.72 4.18 27.43
N ASP A 12 5.72 3.26 26.48
CA ASP A 12 5.54 3.50 25.06
C ASP A 12 4.04 3.45 24.71
N PRO A 13 3.51 4.43 23.94
CA PRO A 13 2.07 4.52 23.68
C PRO A 13 1.48 3.26 23.04
N VAL A 14 2.27 2.53 22.22
CA VAL A 14 1.81 1.29 21.57
C VAL A 14 1.83 0.10 22.52
N LEU A 15 2.85 0.01 23.39
CA LEU A 15 2.93 -1.01 24.46
C LEU A 15 1.82 -0.81 25.49
N VAL A 16 1.54 0.43 25.88
CA VAL A 16 0.43 0.75 26.80
C VAL A 16 -0.90 0.27 26.22
N GLN A 17 -1.17 0.55 24.94
CA GLN A 17 -2.40 0.06 24.28
C GLN A 17 -2.43 -1.46 24.21
N LEU A 18 -1.33 -2.13 23.86
CA LEU A 18 -1.26 -3.59 23.82
C LEU A 18 -1.64 -4.21 25.17
N LEU A 19 -1.03 -3.74 26.25
CA LEU A 19 -1.31 -4.26 27.60
C LEU A 19 -2.75 -3.98 28.03
N ALA A 20 -3.28 -2.79 27.72
CA ALA A 20 -4.66 -2.43 28.04
C ALA A 20 -5.67 -3.36 27.33
N ILE A 21 -5.48 -3.64 26.06
CA ILE A 21 -6.34 -4.54 25.28
C ILE A 21 -6.17 -6.00 25.76
N ALA A 22 -4.94 -6.43 26.02
CA ALA A 22 -4.67 -7.77 26.55
C ALA A 22 -5.39 -8.01 27.90
N HIS A 23 -5.42 -7.03 28.79
CA HIS A 23 -6.16 -7.12 30.06
C HIS A 23 -7.69 -7.17 29.89
N GLN A 24 -8.23 -6.56 28.83
CA GLN A 24 -9.66 -6.56 28.54
C GLN A 24 -10.13 -7.81 27.81
N THR A 25 -9.19 -8.63 27.31
CA THR A 25 -9.51 -9.80 26.48
C THR A 25 -9.45 -11.07 27.33
N PRO A 26 -10.44 -11.97 27.20
CA PRO A 26 -10.40 -13.27 27.90
C PRO A 26 -9.10 -14.03 27.60
N PRO A 27 -8.42 -14.60 28.61
CA PRO A 27 -7.12 -15.22 28.44
C PRO A 27 -7.07 -16.40 27.44
N ALA A 28 -8.20 -17.08 27.27
CA ALA A 28 -8.34 -18.21 26.34
C ALA A 28 -8.79 -17.79 24.93
N GLU A 29 -9.07 -16.51 24.71
CA GLU A 29 -9.53 -16.01 23.41
C GLU A 29 -8.36 -16.01 22.41
N THR A 30 -8.54 -16.70 21.26
CA THR A 30 -7.57 -16.62 20.15
C THR A 30 -7.61 -15.24 19.53
N VAL A 31 -6.47 -14.57 19.51
CA VAL A 31 -6.33 -13.19 18.99
C VAL A 31 -5.48 -13.10 17.74
N ILE A 32 -4.65 -14.09 17.47
CA ILE A 32 -3.85 -14.21 16.25
C ILE A 32 -3.98 -15.62 15.70
N GLU A 33 -4.28 -15.71 14.40
CA GLU A 33 -4.23 -16.91 13.59
C GLU A 33 -3.34 -16.62 12.39
N ASP A 34 -2.27 -17.40 12.22
CA ASP A 34 -1.24 -17.14 11.20
C ASP A 34 -1.04 -18.37 10.31
N ASP A 35 -1.50 -18.27 9.05
CA ASP A 35 -1.38 -19.32 8.05
C ASP A 35 0.06 -19.67 7.69
N ALA A 36 0.99 -18.73 7.82
CA ALA A 36 2.38 -18.96 7.46
C ALA A 36 3.09 -19.89 8.46
N LEU A 37 2.71 -19.80 9.74
CA LEU A 37 3.20 -20.67 10.82
C LEU A 37 2.24 -21.83 11.12
N GLY A 38 0.97 -21.76 10.68
CA GLY A 38 -0.06 -22.70 11.05
C GLY A 38 -0.38 -22.66 12.54
N CYS A 39 -0.39 -21.49 13.16
CA CYS A 39 -0.59 -21.35 14.59
C CYS A 39 -1.77 -20.43 14.95
N GLN A 40 -2.32 -20.68 16.14
CA GLN A 40 -3.28 -19.81 16.81
C GLN A 40 -2.70 -19.39 18.15
N LYS A 41 -2.85 -18.12 18.51
CA LYS A 41 -2.24 -17.54 19.73
C LYS A 41 -3.24 -16.66 20.49
N THR A 42 -3.17 -16.78 21.80
CA THR A 42 -3.83 -15.90 22.77
C THR A 42 -2.91 -14.74 23.18
N TYR A 43 -3.44 -13.69 23.84
CA TYR A 43 -2.56 -12.64 24.39
C TYR A 43 -1.54 -13.14 25.41
N PRO A 44 -1.87 -14.03 26.37
CA PRO A 44 -0.87 -14.58 27.29
C PRO A 44 0.29 -15.27 26.60
N GLU A 45 0.04 -16.04 25.54
CA GLU A 45 1.09 -16.68 24.74
C GLU A 45 1.89 -15.67 23.93
N PHE A 46 1.23 -14.70 23.31
CA PHE A 46 1.87 -13.64 22.55
C PHE A 46 2.79 -12.77 23.43
N LEU A 47 2.33 -12.37 24.61
CA LEU A 47 3.13 -11.62 25.58
C LEU A 47 4.33 -12.43 26.11
N ALA A 48 4.17 -13.73 26.30
CA ALA A 48 5.26 -14.63 26.67
C ALA A 48 6.34 -14.69 25.59
N ASP A 49 5.95 -14.79 24.32
CA ASP A 49 6.88 -14.81 23.19
C ASP A 49 7.60 -13.45 23.03
N ILE A 50 6.93 -12.32 23.30
CA ILE A 50 7.56 -10.98 23.34
C ILE A 50 8.64 -10.93 24.42
N VAL A 51 8.32 -11.35 25.65
CA VAL A 51 9.28 -11.37 26.77
C VAL A 51 10.46 -12.28 26.47
N ALA A 52 10.20 -13.49 25.98
CA ALA A 52 11.27 -14.44 25.61
C ALA A 52 12.20 -13.86 24.53
N THR A 53 11.65 -13.25 23.48
CA THR A 53 12.45 -12.59 22.43
C THR A 53 13.24 -11.40 22.97
N ARG A 54 12.64 -10.60 23.85
CA ARG A 54 13.33 -9.49 24.54
C ARG A 54 14.53 -9.97 25.35
N GLU A 55 14.37 -11.04 26.11
CA GLU A 55 15.46 -11.58 26.92
C GLU A 55 16.57 -12.21 26.05
N LEU A 56 16.21 -12.83 24.92
CA LEU A 56 17.20 -13.29 23.94
C LEU A 56 17.99 -12.11 23.35
N LEU A 57 17.33 -11.01 23.03
CA LEU A 57 17.99 -9.78 22.58
C LEU A 57 18.97 -9.26 23.64
N ARG A 58 18.53 -9.12 24.90
CA ARG A 58 19.38 -8.66 26.00
C ARG A 58 20.63 -9.52 26.19
N ALA A 59 20.48 -10.83 26.09
CA ALA A 59 21.56 -11.77 26.26
C ALA A 59 22.60 -11.75 25.13
N GLN A 60 22.18 -11.36 23.92
CA GLN A 60 23.03 -11.42 22.72
C GLN A 60 23.56 -10.06 22.27
N LEU A 61 22.97 -8.96 22.71
CA LEU A 61 23.48 -7.62 22.44
C LEU A 61 24.77 -7.36 23.21
N PRO A 62 25.71 -6.56 22.65
CA PRO A 62 26.91 -6.14 23.40
C PRO A 62 26.49 -5.44 24.69
N PRO A 63 27.17 -5.71 25.85
CA PRO A 63 26.87 -5.03 27.09
C PRO A 63 26.89 -3.49 26.99
N SER A 64 27.74 -2.94 26.12
CA SER A 64 27.80 -1.50 25.84
C SER A 64 26.59 -0.93 25.14
N ALA A 65 25.72 -1.77 24.57
CA ALA A 65 24.48 -1.36 23.93
C ALA A 65 23.33 -1.19 24.92
N LEU A 66 23.48 -1.69 26.15
CA LEU A 66 22.43 -1.66 27.18
C LEU A 66 22.85 -0.81 28.37
N ASP A 67 21.90 -0.08 28.96
CA ASP A 67 22.07 0.64 30.21
C ASP A 67 21.94 -0.28 31.42
N THR A 68 22.04 0.28 32.62
CA THR A 68 21.91 -0.45 33.88
C THR A 68 20.54 -1.08 34.12
N GLN A 69 19.52 -0.64 33.39
CA GLN A 69 18.17 -1.19 33.43
C GLN A 69 17.94 -2.25 32.33
N GLY A 70 18.95 -2.48 31.48
CA GLY A 70 18.87 -3.38 30.33
C GLY A 70 18.02 -2.82 29.17
N LEU A 71 17.94 -1.50 29.07
CA LEU A 71 17.37 -0.76 27.94
C LEU A 71 18.49 -0.29 27.01
N LEU A 72 18.18 0.06 25.77
CA LEU A 72 19.19 0.52 24.82
C LEU A 72 19.75 1.89 25.21
N CYS A 73 21.08 1.98 25.33
CA CYS A 73 21.78 3.20 25.76
C CYS A 73 21.67 4.36 24.79
N GLU A 74 21.62 4.06 23.51
CA GLU A 74 21.49 5.08 22.47
C GLU A 74 20.06 5.09 21.90
N LYS A 75 19.39 6.24 21.96
CA LYS A 75 18.01 6.46 21.49
C LYS A 75 17.81 6.24 19.99
N ARG A 76 18.73 5.59 19.27
CA ARG A 76 18.70 5.38 17.81
C ARG A 76 19.35 4.08 17.37
N GLN A 77 19.29 3.04 18.19
CA GLN A 77 19.76 1.73 17.75
C GLN A 77 18.66 1.05 16.94
N ASN A 78 18.87 0.97 15.62
CA ASN A 78 17.96 0.31 14.71
C ASN A 78 18.17 -1.20 14.77
N MET A 79 17.08 -1.95 14.70
CA MET A 79 17.08 -3.41 14.64
C MET A 79 16.24 -3.87 13.46
N VAL A 80 16.79 -4.75 12.64
CA VAL A 80 16.11 -5.27 11.47
C VAL A 80 15.21 -6.44 11.84
N VAL A 81 13.97 -6.42 11.33
CA VAL A 81 13.05 -7.55 11.43
C VAL A 81 12.98 -8.30 10.12
N LEU A 82 13.34 -9.57 10.14
CA LEU A 82 13.28 -10.47 8.99
C LEU A 82 12.34 -11.64 9.30
N ALA A 83 11.05 -11.42 9.14
CA ALA A 83 10.01 -12.40 9.41
C ALA A 83 9.13 -12.64 8.17
N LYS A 84 8.80 -13.91 7.90
CA LYS A 84 7.88 -14.31 6.81
C LYS A 84 6.43 -14.35 7.27
N SER A 85 6.19 -14.50 8.58
CA SER A 85 4.87 -14.52 9.18
C SER A 85 4.54 -13.21 9.86
N SER A 86 3.24 -12.89 9.94
CA SER A 86 2.77 -11.71 10.68
C SER A 86 2.96 -11.90 12.19
N TYR A 87 2.82 -13.11 12.69
CA TYR A 87 3.03 -13.40 14.11
C TYR A 87 4.46 -13.11 14.56
N GLU A 88 5.46 -13.69 13.89
CA GLU A 88 6.88 -13.46 14.20
C GLU A 88 7.26 -11.98 14.03
N PHE A 89 6.68 -11.30 13.03
CA PHE A 89 6.86 -9.86 12.87
C PHE A 89 6.34 -9.08 14.09
N LEU A 90 5.13 -9.40 14.56
CA LEU A 90 4.55 -8.75 15.75
C LEU A 90 5.39 -8.98 17.00
N VAL A 91 5.80 -10.22 17.26
CA VAL A 91 6.65 -10.56 18.40
C VAL A 91 7.96 -9.76 18.37
N ALA A 92 8.65 -9.76 17.21
CA ALA A 92 9.89 -9.00 17.04
C ALA A 92 9.68 -7.49 17.24
N PHE A 93 8.63 -6.93 16.62
CA PHE A 93 8.29 -5.52 16.71
C PHE A 93 8.07 -5.07 18.16
N PHE A 94 7.26 -5.79 18.92
CA PHE A 94 6.98 -5.44 20.32
C PHE A 94 8.17 -5.74 21.25
N ALA A 95 8.97 -6.77 20.97
CA ALA A 95 10.20 -7.04 21.72
C ALA A 95 11.22 -5.90 21.55
N ILE A 96 11.43 -5.40 20.33
CA ILE A 96 12.30 -4.26 20.06
C ILE A 96 11.81 -3.02 20.82
N ARG A 97 10.51 -2.71 20.73
CA ARG A 97 9.93 -1.55 21.41
C ARG A 97 10.02 -1.64 22.94
N SER A 98 9.98 -2.84 23.48
CA SER A 98 10.15 -3.07 24.92
C SER A 98 11.58 -2.84 25.43
N LEU A 99 12.54 -2.59 24.51
CA LEU A 99 13.92 -2.18 24.77
C LEU A 99 14.22 -0.74 24.35
N GLU A 100 13.22 0.08 24.04
CA GLU A 100 13.32 1.44 23.46
C GLU A 100 13.82 1.48 22.00
N GLY A 101 13.97 0.33 21.33
CA GLY A 101 14.49 0.23 19.97
C GLY A 101 13.53 0.71 18.89
N GLU A 102 14.09 0.89 17.70
CA GLU A 102 13.36 1.18 16.46
C GLU A 102 13.37 -0.06 15.56
N ALA A 103 12.21 -0.48 15.08
CA ALA A 103 12.12 -1.55 14.09
C ALA A 103 12.48 -1.03 12.69
N ASP A 104 13.39 -1.71 12.02
CA ASP A 104 13.95 -1.32 10.73
C ASP A 104 13.86 -2.46 9.70
N TYR A 105 13.80 -2.09 8.42
CA TYR A 105 13.81 -3.02 7.29
C TYR A 105 15.07 -2.87 6.39
N LEU A 106 16.04 -2.03 6.79
CA LEU A 106 17.15 -1.60 5.94
C LEU A 106 18.52 -1.75 6.62
N LEU A 107 19.16 -2.88 6.42
CA LEU A 107 20.53 -3.10 6.93
C LEU A 107 21.59 -2.17 6.34
N SER A 108 21.51 -1.89 5.04
CA SER A 108 22.58 -1.19 4.33
C SER A 108 22.58 0.33 4.47
N MET A 109 21.49 0.90 4.96
CA MET A 109 21.29 2.35 5.10
C MET A 109 21.20 2.80 6.54
N THR A 110 21.09 1.86 7.48
CA THR A 110 21.00 2.09 8.91
C THR A 110 22.16 1.40 9.59
N SER A 111 22.73 1.98 10.60
CA SER A 111 23.74 1.33 11.45
C SER A 111 23.06 0.32 12.39
N SER A 112 22.33 -0.65 11.80
CA SER A 112 21.62 -1.67 12.57
C SER A 112 22.58 -2.64 13.21
N ILE A 113 22.39 -2.90 14.51
CA ILE A 113 23.28 -3.77 15.29
C ILE A 113 22.81 -5.23 15.34
N SER A 114 21.55 -5.48 15.00
CA SER A 114 20.99 -6.83 15.07
C SER A 114 19.87 -7.08 14.05
N ILE A 115 19.69 -8.36 13.74
CA ILE A 115 18.58 -8.88 12.93
C ILE A 115 17.76 -9.82 13.81
N LEU A 116 16.48 -9.51 14.01
CA LEU A 116 15.52 -10.45 14.57
C LEU A 116 14.95 -11.28 13.43
N ALA A 117 15.22 -12.58 13.47
CA ALA A 117 14.87 -13.49 12.39
C ALA A 117 13.80 -14.50 12.84
N GLY A 118 12.69 -14.57 12.12
CA GLY A 118 11.73 -15.64 12.26
C GLY A 118 12.29 -16.97 11.75
N ARG A 119 11.67 -18.11 12.14
CA ARG A 119 12.14 -19.47 11.81
C ARG A 119 12.50 -19.65 10.34
N GLY A 120 11.60 -19.26 9.46
CA GLY A 120 11.80 -19.40 8.01
C GLY A 120 12.78 -18.42 7.39
N SER A 121 13.45 -17.57 8.19
CA SER A 121 14.37 -16.51 7.76
C SER A 121 15.77 -16.61 8.37
N MET A 122 16.02 -17.56 9.25
CA MET A 122 17.29 -17.71 9.97
C MET A 122 18.50 -17.90 9.05
N GLU A 123 18.40 -18.75 8.05
CA GLU A 123 19.46 -18.99 7.05
C GLU A 123 19.78 -17.68 6.31
N ARG A 124 18.75 -16.98 5.85
CA ARG A 124 18.93 -15.69 5.16
C ARG A 124 19.57 -14.63 6.06
N ALA A 125 19.18 -14.56 7.32
CA ALA A 125 19.78 -13.66 8.31
C ALA A 125 21.27 -13.96 8.55
N SER A 126 21.63 -15.25 8.65
CA SER A 126 23.02 -15.71 8.76
C SER A 126 23.85 -15.35 7.55
N ASN A 127 23.32 -15.53 6.34
CA ASN A 127 24.00 -15.15 5.10
C ASN A 127 24.22 -13.63 5.03
N ILE A 128 23.25 -12.83 5.44
CA ILE A 128 23.37 -11.37 5.51
C ILE A 128 24.47 -10.98 6.51
N ARG A 129 24.51 -11.59 7.71
CA ARG A 129 25.54 -11.35 8.70
C ARG A 129 26.94 -11.63 8.11
N THR A 130 27.14 -12.81 7.53
CA THR A 130 28.41 -13.18 6.90
C THR A 130 28.83 -12.18 5.82
N TYR A 131 27.89 -11.75 4.97
CA TYR A 131 28.17 -10.75 3.94
C TYR A 131 28.61 -9.41 4.56
N MET A 132 27.94 -8.92 5.60
CA MET A 132 28.28 -7.65 6.26
C MET A 132 29.65 -7.72 6.96
N GLU A 133 29.95 -8.82 7.63
CA GLU A 133 31.26 -9.06 8.27
C GLU A 133 32.40 -9.06 7.23
N GLN A 134 32.19 -9.73 6.09
CA GLN A 134 33.21 -9.85 5.05
C GLN A 134 33.40 -8.59 4.21
N THR A 135 32.34 -7.83 3.93
CA THR A 135 32.39 -6.70 2.98
C THR A 135 32.47 -5.34 3.64
N LYS A 136 31.97 -5.19 4.87
CA LYS A 136 31.91 -3.91 5.56
C LYS A 136 32.60 -3.90 6.93
N SER A 137 33.13 -5.03 7.38
CA SER A 137 33.71 -5.20 8.72
C SER A 137 32.74 -4.80 9.85
N GLU A 138 31.44 -4.93 9.61
CA GLU A 138 30.37 -4.64 10.57
C GLU A 138 29.90 -5.95 11.22
N SER A 139 29.93 -6.02 12.55
CA SER A 139 29.41 -7.17 13.29
C SER A 139 27.90 -7.03 13.49
N LEU A 140 27.15 -8.03 13.06
CA LEU A 140 25.69 -8.11 13.25
C LEU A 140 25.31 -9.29 14.14
N THR A 141 24.48 -9.03 15.14
CA THR A 141 23.87 -10.09 15.95
C THR A 141 22.59 -10.61 15.27
N VAL A 142 22.46 -11.94 15.14
CA VAL A 142 21.23 -12.57 14.64
C VAL A 142 20.51 -13.22 15.79
N VAL A 143 19.30 -12.75 16.10
CA VAL A 143 18.48 -13.18 17.22
C VAL A 143 17.23 -13.90 16.70
N PRO A 144 16.96 -15.15 17.12
CA PRO A 144 15.73 -15.83 16.74
C PRO A 144 14.52 -15.20 17.44
N VAL A 145 13.41 -15.09 16.70
CA VAL A 145 12.12 -14.70 17.29
C VAL A 145 11.47 -15.90 17.95
N SER A 146 11.10 -15.77 19.23
CA SER A 146 10.34 -16.82 19.94
C SER A 146 8.92 -16.93 19.38
N SER A 147 8.41 -18.14 19.31
CA SER A 147 7.03 -18.43 18.92
C SER A 147 6.36 -19.54 19.73
N ASP A 148 7.05 -20.06 20.74
CA ASP A 148 6.60 -21.22 21.55
C ASP A 148 6.97 -21.07 23.03
N ALA A 149 7.12 -19.85 23.53
CA ALA A 149 7.35 -19.61 24.95
C ALA A 149 6.13 -20.06 25.77
N LYS A 150 6.39 -20.60 26.95
CA LYS A 150 5.30 -20.95 27.86
C LYS A 150 4.63 -19.67 28.36
N PRO A 151 3.28 -19.63 28.45
CA PRO A 151 2.57 -18.48 28.99
C PRO A 151 3.14 -18.08 30.36
N LEU A 152 3.25 -16.77 30.57
CA LEU A 152 3.72 -16.22 31.85
C LEU A 152 2.73 -16.64 32.94
N GLY A 153 3.24 -17.30 33.96
CA GLY A 153 2.40 -17.81 35.08
C GLY A 153 1.72 -16.67 35.83
N GLY A 154 0.43 -16.83 36.13
CA GLY A 154 -0.38 -15.88 36.90
C GLY A 154 -1.43 -15.12 36.06
N THR A 155 -2.28 -14.35 36.70
CA THR A 155 -3.45 -13.65 36.16
C THR A 155 -3.11 -12.40 35.31
N GLY A 156 -2.20 -12.48 34.34
CA GLY A 156 -1.94 -11.39 33.38
C GLY A 156 -1.21 -10.14 33.90
N ARG A 157 -0.82 -10.10 35.18
CA ARG A 157 -0.08 -8.98 35.80
C ARG A 157 1.44 -9.18 35.82
N ALA A 158 1.96 -10.10 35.01
CA ALA A 158 3.41 -10.34 34.94
C ALA A 158 4.17 -9.25 34.14
N ILE A 159 3.48 -8.34 33.46
CA ILE A 159 4.06 -7.23 32.72
C ILE A 159 3.43 -5.93 33.17
N GLU A 160 4.27 -4.95 33.52
CA GLU A 160 3.88 -3.60 33.92
C GLU A 160 4.61 -2.56 33.07
N THR A 161 4.00 -1.38 32.88
CA THR A 161 4.67 -0.24 32.26
C THR A 161 5.46 0.55 33.28
N ASP A 162 6.69 0.90 32.94
CA ASP A 162 7.53 1.75 33.74
C ASP A 162 7.23 3.23 33.47
N HIS A 163 6.58 3.89 34.43
CA HIS A 163 6.28 5.31 34.35
C HIS A 163 7.51 6.22 34.52
N GLY A 164 8.65 5.67 34.96
CA GLY A 164 9.94 6.38 35.00
C GLY A 164 10.61 6.45 33.62
N CYS A 165 10.20 5.58 32.67
CA CYS A 165 10.75 5.51 31.33
C CYS A 165 9.65 5.83 30.31
N ILE A 166 9.41 7.12 30.05
CA ILE A 166 8.34 7.60 29.14
C ILE A 166 8.91 7.84 27.74
N MET A 167 8.34 7.14 26.76
CA MET A 167 8.69 7.29 25.35
C MET A 167 7.83 8.36 24.68
N ALA A 168 8.47 9.40 24.11
CA ALA A 168 7.76 10.47 23.41
C ALA A 168 6.99 9.92 22.19
N PRO A 169 5.69 10.23 22.03
CA PRO A 169 4.88 9.75 20.91
C PRO A 169 5.38 10.22 19.54
N ASP A 170 6.02 11.39 19.48
CA ASP A 170 6.64 12.00 18.30
C ASP A 170 8.09 11.57 18.07
N GLY A 171 8.70 10.82 19.01
CA GLY A 171 10.00 10.18 18.82
C GLY A 171 9.94 9.10 17.75
N SER A 172 11.09 8.80 17.12
CA SER A 172 11.17 7.75 16.09
C SER A 172 10.81 6.36 16.65
N GLY A 173 10.11 5.56 15.86
CA GLY A 173 9.61 4.26 16.33
C GLY A 173 9.51 3.20 15.23
N LEU A 174 9.61 3.58 13.98
CA LEU A 174 9.48 2.65 12.85
C LEU A 174 10.18 3.22 11.62
N ILE A 175 10.93 2.39 10.92
CA ILE A 175 11.53 2.73 9.63
C ILE A 175 10.92 1.85 8.55
N MET A 176 10.35 2.49 7.52
CA MET A 176 9.68 1.81 6.42
C MET A 176 10.33 2.13 5.09
N LEU A 177 10.44 1.12 4.22
CA LEU A 177 10.87 1.32 2.85
C LEU A 177 9.78 1.97 2.01
N THR A 178 10.16 3.00 1.26
CA THR A 178 9.32 3.53 0.18
C THR A 178 9.92 3.17 -1.17
N SER A 179 9.06 2.90 -2.14
CA SER A 179 9.47 2.51 -3.51
C SER A 179 10.05 3.67 -4.33
N GLY A 180 10.48 4.75 -3.71
CA GLY A 180 11.08 5.95 -4.28
C GLY A 180 10.83 6.17 -5.77
N THR A 181 10.18 7.25 -6.17
CA THR A 181 9.97 7.64 -7.58
C THR A 181 11.28 7.76 -8.39
N THR A 182 12.42 7.78 -7.70
CA THR A 182 13.79 7.90 -8.25
C THR A 182 14.49 6.55 -8.45
N GLY A 183 13.81 5.41 -8.23
CA GLY A 183 14.31 4.06 -8.52
C GLY A 183 15.03 3.35 -7.37
N ARG A 184 15.62 4.04 -6.40
CA ARG A 184 16.19 3.39 -5.20
C ARG A 184 15.24 3.52 -4.00
N PRO A 185 14.99 2.44 -3.25
CA PRO A 185 14.20 2.50 -2.03
C PRO A 185 14.79 3.50 -1.03
N LYS A 186 13.92 4.25 -0.34
CA LYS A 186 14.29 5.18 0.73
C LYS A 186 13.71 4.70 2.05
N GLY A 187 14.44 4.86 3.14
CA GLY A 187 13.93 4.58 4.49
C GLY A 187 13.23 5.80 5.06
N ALA A 188 11.91 5.74 5.22
CA ALA A 188 11.11 6.75 5.90
C ALA A 188 11.07 6.45 7.40
N VAL A 189 11.57 7.36 8.21
CA VAL A 189 11.49 7.26 9.68
C VAL A 189 10.18 7.85 10.16
N LEU A 190 9.37 7.05 10.83
CA LEU A 190 8.05 7.40 11.30
C LEU A 190 8.03 7.55 12.83
N PRO A 191 7.19 8.46 13.36
CA PRO A 191 7.02 8.62 14.81
C PRO A 191 6.33 7.41 15.45
N ARG A 192 6.52 7.22 16.75
CA ARG A 192 5.90 6.13 17.53
C ARG A 192 4.37 6.14 17.42
N CYS A 193 3.77 7.33 17.36
CA CYS A 193 2.33 7.50 17.24
C CYS A 193 1.73 7.13 15.86
N SER A 194 2.55 6.85 14.84
CA SER A 194 2.04 6.57 13.48
C SER A 194 1.17 5.31 13.40
N ILE A 195 1.39 4.34 14.29
CA ILE A 195 0.73 3.02 14.29
C ILE A 195 -0.19 2.80 15.50
N ILE A 196 -0.44 3.81 16.31
CA ILE A 196 -1.39 3.74 17.43
C ILE A 196 -2.78 3.44 16.88
N GLY A 197 -3.47 2.48 17.46
CA GLY A 197 -4.85 2.11 17.16
C GLY A 197 -5.86 3.04 17.84
N THR A 198 -7.15 2.70 17.73
CA THR A 198 -8.24 3.43 18.40
C THR A 198 -8.24 3.24 19.92
N GLY A 199 -7.61 2.18 20.41
CA GLY A 199 -7.63 1.78 21.82
C GLY A 199 -8.99 1.25 22.30
N VAL A 200 -9.95 1.09 21.40
CA VAL A 200 -11.29 0.55 21.69
C VAL A 200 -11.33 -0.91 21.27
N ARG A 201 -11.70 -1.79 22.19
CA ARG A 201 -11.85 -3.22 21.91
C ARG A 201 -13.10 -3.48 21.08
N GLU A 202 -12.94 -4.28 20.01
CA GLU A 202 -14.02 -4.71 19.12
C GLU A 202 -14.18 -6.25 19.20
N PRO A 203 -14.85 -6.79 20.24
CA PRO A 203 -14.98 -8.23 20.45
C PRO A 203 -15.76 -8.90 19.32
N GLY A 204 -15.36 -10.13 18.98
CA GLY A 204 -15.99 -10.90 17.89
C GLY A 204 -15.62 -10.44 16.49
N SER A 205 -14.86 -9.36 16.35
CA SER A 205 -14.40 -8.88 15.05
C SER A 205 -13.17 -9.65 14.57
N VAL A 206 -13.13 -9.93 13.26
CA VAL A 206 -12.03 -10.63 12.59
C VAL A 206 -11.44 -9.75 11.49
N ALA A 207 -10.15 -9.45 11.60
CA ALA A 207 -9.43 -8.68 10.61
C ALA A 207 -8.60 -9.60 9.70
N LEU A 208 -8.88 -9.57 8.40
CA LEU A 208 -8.08 -10.27 7.41
C LEU A 208 -6.84 -9.44 7.05
N VAL A 209 -5.66 -10.00 7.31
CA VAL A 209 -4.37 -9.40 6.98
C VAL A 209 -3.68 -10.25 5.91
N TYR A 210 -3.44 -9.68 4.74
CA TYR A 210 -2.79 -10.35 3.62
C TYR A 210 -1.72 -9.49 2.95
N ARG A 211 -1.66 -8.19 3.32
CA ARG A 211 -0.62 -7.28 2.83
C ARG A 211 0.71 -7.55 3.51
N PRO A 212 1.85 -7.47 2.79
CA PRO A 212 3.17 -7.69 3.39
C PRO A 212 3.47 -6.70 4.52
N ASN A 213 4.10 -7.20 5.61
CA ASN A 213 4.44 -6.37 6.77
C ASN A 213 5.55 -5.35 6.51
N HIS A 214 6.28 -5.44 5.40
CA HIS A 214 7.23 -4.41 4.97
C HIS A 214 6.57 -3.24 4.21
N TRP A 215 5.24 -3.23 4.06
CA TRP A 215 4.46 -2.11 3.56
C TRP A 215 3.73 -1.43 4.70
N MET A 216 3.61 -0.11 4.64
CA MET A 216 2.89 0.65 5.67
C MET A 216 1.45 0.15 5.86
N GLY A 217 0.76 -0.21 4.77
CA GLY A 217 -0.57 -0.80 4.85
C GLY A 217 -0.60 -2.12 5.63
N GLY A 218 0.35 -3.03 5.39
CA GLY A 218 0.43 -4.32 6.10
C GLY A 218 0.75 -4.15 7.59
N VAL A 219 1.75 -3.33 7.92
CA VAL A 219 2.10 -3.02 9.32
C VAL A 219 0.89 -2.45 10.06
N ARG A 220 0.20 -1.47 9.46
CA ARG A 220 -0.97 -0.87 10.09
C ARG A 220 -2.10 -1.88 10.29
N ASP A 221 -2.42 -2.66 9.27
CA ASP A 221 -3.52 -3.62 9.36
C ASP A 221 -3.30 -4.60 10.51
N VAL A 222 -2.10 -5.16 10.62
CA VAL A 222 -1.82 -6.16 11.64
C VAL A 222 -1.73 -5.56 13.04
N ILE A 223 -1.01 -4.45 13.22
CA ILE A 223 -0.82 -3.84 14.54
C ILE A 223 -2.12 -3.18 15.04
N GLN A 224 -2.79 -2.39 14.19
CA GLN A 224 -4.02 -1.72 14.63
C GLN A 224 -5.18 -2.68 14.89
N SER A 225 -5.25 -3.79 14.14
CA SER A 225 -6.24 -4.82 14.42
C SER A 225 -6.00 -5.48 15.77
N LEU A 226 -4.74 -5.82 16.06
CA LEU A 226 -4.36 -6.37 17.36
C LEU A 226 -4.65 -5.36 18.49
N LEU A 227 -4.25 -4.08 18.34
CA LEU A 227 -4.49 -3.02 19.34
C LEU A 227 -5.96 -2.61 19.49
N SER A 228 -6.84 -3.09 18.60
CA SER A 228 -8.30 -2.96 18.71
C SER A 228 -8.97 -4.24 19.25
N GLY A 229 -8.20 -5.23 19.70
CA GLY A 229 -8.72 -6.50 20.20
C GLY A 229 -9.50 -7.32 19.17
N ARG A 230 -9.27 -7.08 17.88
CA ARG A 230 -9.81 -7.89 16.79
C ARG A 230 -8.97 -9.15 16.65
N ARG A 231 -9.59 -10.28 16.35
CA ARG A 231 -8.84 -11.47 15.93
C ARG A 231 -8.13 -11.19 14.61
N VAL A 232 -6.82 -11.26 14.58
CA VAL A 232 -6.00 -11.13 13.38
C VAL A 232 -5.95 -12.47 12.66
N TYR A 233 -6.53 -12.55 11.47
CA TYR A 233 -6.38 -13.69 10.57
C TYR A 233 -5.38 -13.32 9.48
N SER A 234 -4.16 -13.84 9.57
CA SER A 234 -3.05 -13.50 8.69
C SER A 234 -2.82 -14.57 7.65
N LEU A 235 -2.95 -14.19 6.38
CA LEU A 235 -2.62 -15.07 5.25
C LEU A 235 -1.12 -15.05 4.96
N LYS A 236 -0.59 -16.20 4.54
CA LYS A 236 0.78 -16.29 4.04
C LYS A 236 0.96 -15.38 2.83
N ALA A 237 2.03 -14.58 2.84
CA ALA A 237 2.38 -13.75 1.69
C ALA A 237 2.66 -14.62 0.45
N LYS A 238 1.96 -14.36 -0.65
CA LYS A 238 2.08 -15.08 -1.92
C LYS A 238 2.20 -14.11 -3.09
N LEU A 239 2.46 -14.67 -4.27
CA LEU A 239 2.39 -13.96 -5.54
C LEU A 239 0.98 -13.39 -5.76
N ARG A 240 0.89 -12.43 -6.65
CA ARG A 240 -0.27 -11.58 -6.92
C ARG A 240 -1.58 -12.37 -7.15
N ASP A 241 -1.57 -13.37 -8.03
CA ASP A 241 -2.78 -14.13 -8.39
C ASP A 241 -3.24 -15.06 -7.26
N ALA A 242 -2.31 -15.82 -6.69
CA ALA A 242 -2.60 -16.69 -5.56
C ALA A 242 -3.11 -15.92 -4.32
N ARG A 243 -2.81 -14.62 -4.22
CA ARG A 243 -3.32 -13.77 -3.15
C ARG A 243 -4.83 -13.54 -3.27
N ALA A 244 -5.36 -13.29 -4.46
CA ALA A 244 -6.79 -13.09 -4.68
C ALA A 244 -7.60 -14.36 -4.37
N GLU A 245 -7.11 -15.54 -4.77
CA GLU A 245 -7.71 -16.84 -4.45
C GLU A 245 -7.71 -17.11 -2.95
N ASP A 246 -6.59 -16.84 -2.26
CA ASP A 246 -6.48 -17.04 -0.81
C ASP A 246 -7.41 -16.11 -0.04
N VAL A 247 -7.55 -14.85 -0.50
CA VAL A 247 -8.50 -13.89 0.08
C VAL A 247 -9.94 -14.37 -0.10
N LEU A 248 -10.33 -14.82 -1.30
CA LEU A 248 -11.66 -15.40 -1.52
C LEU A 248 -11.90 -16.64 -0.66
N ARG A 249 -10.89 -17.52 -0.54
CA ARG A 249 -10.98 -18.70 0.33
C ARG A 249 -11.22 -18.29 1.79
N ALA A 250 -10.50 -17.28 2.31
CA ALA A 250 -10.68 -16.78 3.66
C ALA A 250 -12.13 -16.31 3.91
N PHE A 251 -12.73 -15.58 2.97
CA PHE A 251 -14.13 -15.15 3.06
C PHE A 251 -15.14 -16.30 3.02
N ARG A 252 -14.82 -17.41 2.32
CA ARG A 252 -15.67 -18.62 2.28
C ARG A 252 -15.63 -19.40 3.59
N THR A 253 -14.51 -19.38 4.30
CA THR A 253 -14.27 -20.23 5.48
C THR A 253 -14.39 -19.49 6.80
N THR A 254 -14.23 -18.16 6.80
CA THR A 254 -14.18 -17.34 8.01
C THR A 254 -15.05 -16.10 7.86
N LEU A 255 -15.79 -15.77 8.92
CA LEU A 255 -16.56 -14.52 8.98
C LEU A 255 -15.61 -13.32 9.17
N ILE A 256 -15.11 -12.78 8.07
CA ILE A 256 -14.25 -11.60 8.07
C ILE A 256 -15.11 -10.36 8.24
N THR A 257 -14.75 -9.49 9.19
CA THR A 257 -15.45 -8.24 9.47
C THR A 257 -14.66 -7.00 9.05
N HIS A 258 -13.33 -7.13 8.97
CA HIS A 258 -12.44 -6.03 8.64
C HIS A 258 -11.39 -6.47 7.61
N VAL A 259 -11.27 -5.71 6.56
CA VAL A 259 -10.22 -5.84 5.55
C VAL A 259 -10.06 -4.51 4.82
N ALA A 260 -8.84 -4.18 4.42
CA ALA A 260 -8.59 -3.13 3.46
C ALA A 260 -8.08 -3.75 2.15
N PHE A 261 -8.88 -3.67 1.10
CA PHE A 261 -8.55 -4.24 -0.18
C PHE A 261 -7.53 -3.37 -0.95
N MET A 262 -6.74 -4.02 -1.80
CA MET A 262 -5.99 -3.35 -2.85
C MET A 262 -6.77 -3.42 -4.16
N PRO A 263 -6.69 -2.40 -5.02
CA PRO A 263 -7.39 -2.39 -6.32
C PRO A 263 -7.15 -3.65 -7.15
N ASP A 264 -5.89 -4.08 -7.24
CA ASP A 264 -5.52 -5.29 -7.98
C ASP A 264 -6.17 -6.57 -7.42
N VAL A 265 -6.27 -6.69 -6.10
CA VAL A 265 -6.92 -7.85 -5.47
C VAL A 265 -8.42 -7.85 -5.77
N LEU A 266 -9.08 -6.69 -5.68
CA LEU A 266 -10.50 -6.57 -6.04
C LEU A 266 -10.75 -6.93 -7.50
N ARG A 267 -9.92 -6.42 -8.42
CA ARG A 267 -10.02 -6.73 -9.85
C ARG A 267 -9.85 -8.23 -10.11
N ARG A 268 -8.83 -8.87 -9.53
CA ARG A 268 -8.60 -10.30 -9.71
C ARG A 268 -9.66 -11.17 -9.05
N MET A 269 -10.15 -10.80 -7.88
CA MET A 269 -11.28 -11.49 -7.26
C MET A 269 -12.54 -11.39 -8.13
N MET A 270 -12.80 -10.23 -8.72
CA MET A 270 -13.89 -10.06 -9.70
C MET A 270 -13.72 -11.02 -10.88
N LEU A 271 -12.53 -11.08 -11.50
CA LEU A 271 -12.25 -11.98 -12.62
C LEU A 271 -12.40 -13.46 -12.23
N LEU A 272 -11.96 -13.86 -11.04
CA LEU A 272 -12.13 -15.22 -10.51
C LEU A 272 -13.60 -15.58 -10.29
N LEU A 273 -14.41 -14.66 -9.79
CA LEU A 273 -15.84 -14.86 -9.58
C LEU A 273 -16.59 -14.92 -10.92
N THR A 274 -16.39 -13.94 -11.77
CA THR A 274 -17.11 -13.82 -13.05
C THR A 274 -16.63 -14.83 -14.09
N ARG A 275 -15.40 -15.36 -13.98
CA ARG A 275 -14.72 -16.19 -14.99
C ARG A 275 -14.68 -15.52 -16.36
N GLY A 276 -14.58 -14.19 -16.39
CA GLY A 276 -14.59 -13.39 -17.62
C GLY A 276 -15.98 -13.11 -18.20
N ARG A 277 -17.05 -13.70 -17.64
CA ARG A 277 -18.43 -13.43 -18.08
C ARG A 277 -18.83 -11.97 -17.83
N ASP A 278 -19.71 -11.44 -18.68
CA ASP A 278 -20.34 -10.15 -18.41
C ASP A 278 -21.18 -10.21 -17.13
N GLN A 279 -21.30 -9.09 -16.45
CA GLN A 279 -22.08 -9.02 -15.20
C GLN A 279 -23.58 -9.32 -15.42
N SER A 280 -24.13 -9.00 -16.60
CA SER A 280 -25.50 -9.31 -16.98
C SER A 280 -25.76 -10.81 -17.12
N ASP A 281 -24.73 -11.59 -17.44
CA ASP A 281 -24.84 -13.03 -17.69
C ASP A 281 -24.69 -13.89 -16.42
N ILE A 282 -24.47 -13.24 -15.28
CA ILE A 282 -24.28 -13.94 -14.01
C ILE A 282 -25.65 -14.18 -13.36
N PRO A 283 -26.03 -15.47 -13.13
CA PRO A 283 -27.29 -15.80 -12.47
C PRO A 283 -27.40 -15.18 -11.07
N GLN A 284 -28.62 -14.82 -10.68
CA GLN A 284 -28.88 -14.22 -9.36
C GLN A 284 -28.45 -15.15 -8.21
N GLU A 285 -28.64 -16.45 -8.35
CA GLU A 285 -28.22 -17.45 -7.34
C GLU A 285 -26.69 -17.41 -7.09
N GLU A 286 -25.88 -17.24 -8.15
CA GLU A 286 -24.42 -17.08 -7.98
C GLU A 286 -24.10 -15.75 -7.29
N ARG A 287 -24.79 -14.67 -7.61
CA ARG A 287 -24.62 -13.36 -6.94
C ARG A 287 -24.96 -13.44 -5.46
N ASP A 288 -26.08 -14.09 -5.11
CA ASP A 288 -26.50 -14.27 -3.73
C ASP A 288 -25.51 -15.13 -2.94
N LEU A 289 -24.97 -16.18 -3.57
CA LEU A 289 -23.90 -16.98 -2.99
C LEU A 289 -22.66 -16.15 -2.70
N TRP A 290 -22.22 -15.34 -3.67
CA TRP A 290 -21.03 -14.47 -3.50
C TRP A 290 -21.27 -13.39 -2.46
N HIS A 291 -22.44 -12.75 -2.48
CA HIS A 291 -22.84 -11.80 -1.43
C HIS A 291 -22.74 -12.43 -0.03
N GLY A 292 -23.15 -13.70 0.10
CA GLY A 292 -23.07 -14.45 1.35
C GLY A 292 -21.63 -14.61 1.88
N TYR A 293 -20.60 -14.63 1.02
CA TYR A 293 -19.20 -14.71 1.47
C TYR A 293 -18.78 -13.44 2.24
N PHE A 294 -19.27 -12.28 1.84
CA PHE A 294 -18.88 -10.97 2.38
C PHE A 294 -19.80 -10.44 3.47
N ARG A 295 -20.75 -11.25 3.96
CA ARG A 295 -21.79 -10.86 4.94
C ARG A 295 -21.26 -10.27 6.26
N GLY A 296 -19.99 -10.49 6.60
CA GLY A 296 -19.37 -9.91 7.80
C GLY A 296 -18.91 -8.47 7.64
N LEU A 297 -18.80 -7.99 6.40
CA LEU A 297 -18.35 -6.62 6.13
C LEU A 297 -19.53 -5.63 6.27
N SER A 298 -19.25 -4.49 6.87
CA SER A 298 -20.17 -3.35 6.94
C SER A 298 -19.83 -2.25 5.94
N MET A 299 -18.65 -2.34 5.30
CA MET A 299 -18.11 -1.33 4.39
C MET A 299 -17.08 -1.97 3.45
N LEU A 300 -17.09 -1.56 2.20
CA LEU A 300 -16.06 -1.93 1.22
C LEU A 300 -14.93 -0.90 1.26
N ARG A 301 -13.80 -1.27 1.87
CA ARG A 301 -12.63 -0.41 2.01
C ARG A 301 -11.56 -0.75 1.00
N CYS A 302 -11.07 0.28 0.27
CA CYS A 302 -9.99 0.14 -0.70
C CYS A 302 -8.87 1.14 -0.41
N SER A 303 -7.62 0.74 -0.61
CA SER A 303 -6.47 1.65 -0.47
C SER A 303 -5.24 1.15 -1.22
N GLY A 304 -4.27 2.06 -1.39
CA GLY A 304 -2.97 1.73 -1.98
C GLY A 304 -2.89 1.89 -3.49
N GLY A 305 -3.94 2.34 -4.15
CA GLY A 305 -3.98 2.64 -5.58
C GLY A 305 -5.33 3.21 -6.00
N PHE A 306 -5.42 3.58 -7.26
CA PHE A 306 -6.67 3.98 -7.88
C PHE A 306 -7.46 2.73 -8.29
N LEU A 307 -8.78 2.73 -8.06
CA LEU A 307 -9.67 1.62 -8.42
C LEU A 307 -10.48 2.02 -9.65
N GLU A 308 -10.41 1.19 -10.71
CA GLU A 308 -11.14 1.40 -11.95
C GLU A 308 -12.65 1.40 -11.70
N ARG A 309 -13.38 2.22 -12.45
CA ARG A 309 -14.83 2.39 -12.31
C ARG A 309 -15.58 1.05 -12.42
N SER A 310 -15.27 0.26 -13.45
CA SER A 310 -15.93 -1.02 -13.69
C SER A 310 -15.78 -2.01 -12.52
N VAL A 311 -14.59 -2.06 -11.91
CA VAL A 311 -14.31 -2.91 -10.74
C VAL A 311 -15.06 -2.39 -9.50
N ARG A 312 -15.01 -1.06 -9.26
CA ARG A 312 -15.74 -0.43 -8.16
C ARG A 312 -17.25 -0.72 -8.24
N ASP A 313 -17.84 -0.48 -9.41
CA ASP A 313 -19.29 -0.60 -9.61
C ASP A 313 -19.74 -2.06 -9.50
N PHE A 314 -18.92 -3.03 -9.97
CA PHE A 314 -19.16 -4.46 -9.71
C PHE A 314 -19.27 -4.76 -8.22
N TRP A 315 -18.31 -4.32 -7.42
CA TRP A 315 -18.27 -4.65 -6.00
C TRP A 315 -19.37 -3.93 -5.21
N ILE A 316 -19.68 -2.67 -5.54
CA ILE A 316 -20.80 -1.94 -4.94
C ILE A 316 -22.12 -2.64 -5.29
N GLY A 317 -22.32 -3.01 -6.55
CA GLY A 317 -23.50 -3.73 -7.01
C GLY A 317 -23.67 -5.11 -6.39
N LEU A 318 -22.55 -5.85 -6.19
CA LEU A 318 -22.58 -7.16 -5.56
C LEU A 318 -22.86 -7.10 -4.06
N MET A 319 -22.21 -6.17 -3.35
CA MET A 319 -22.22 -6.16 -1.89
C MET A 319 -23.26 -5.23 -1.29
N GLY A 320 -23.72 -4.22 -2.02
CA GLY A 320 -24.65 -3.20 -1.51
C GLY A 320 -24.07 -2.36 -0.36
N LEU A 321 -22.74 -2.35 -0.19
CA LEU A 321 -22.07 -1.69 0.93
C LEU A 321 -21.56 -0.30 0.57
N PRO A 322 -21.46 0.63 1.55
CA PRO A 322 -20.76 1.89 1.37
C PRO A 322 -19.30 1.65 0.92
N PHE A 323 -18.84 2.42 -0.06
CA PHE A 323 -17.47 2.36 -0.57
C PHE A 323 -16.62 3.45 0.06
N ASP A 324 -15.46 3.06 0.58
CA ASP A 324 -14.51 3.94 1.23
C ASP A 324 -13.11 3.75 0.59
N ASN A 325 -12.65 4.78 -0.09
CA ASN A 325 -11.36 4.79 -0.75
C ASN A 325 -10.35 5.59 0.07
N PHE A 326 -9.54 4.88 0.85
CA PHE A 326 -8.54 5.48 1.72
C PHE A 326 -7.33 6.02 0.96
N TYR A 327 -7.08 7.32 1.11
CA TYR A 327 -5.82 7.91 0.67
C TYR A 327 -4.78 7.83 1.79
N SER A 328 -3.67 7.17 1.48
CA SER A 328 -2.59 6.88 2.42
C SER A 328 -1.25 6.78 1.72
N SER A 329 -0.19 7.14 2.42
CA SER A 329 1.18 6.84 2.00
C SER A 329 2.06 6.50 3.21
N THR A 330 3.25 5.96 2.95
CA THR A 330 4.24 5.70 4.00
C THR A 330 4.66 7.00 4.68
N GLU A 331 4.88 8.04 3.90
CA GLU A 331 5.34 9.35 4.37
C GLU A 331 4.32 10.07 5.27
N LEU A 332 3.04 9.77 5.10
CA LEU A 332 1.96 10.31 5.93
C LEU A 332 1.75 9.54 7.25
N GLY A 333 2.54 8.48 7.47
CA GLY A 333 2.34 7.57 8.60
C GLY A 333 1.03 6.77 8.46
N GLY A 334 0.55 6.61 7.22
CA GLY A 334 -0.65 5.86 6.87
C GLY A 334 -1.79 6.71 6.32
N LEU A 335 -2.99 6.57 6.91
CA LEU A 335 -4.23 7.17 6.44
C LEU A 335 -4.27 8.68 6.68
N ALA A 336 -4.57 9.45 5.63
CA ALA A 336 -4.73 10.91 5.69
C ALA A 336 -6.14 11.40 5.30
N ILE A 337 -6.74 10.81 4.28
CA ILE A 337 -8.07 11.17 3.79
C ILE A 337 -8.87 9.87 3.65
N GLY A 338 -10.15 9.88 4.01
CA GLY A 338 -11.02 8.72 3.92
C GLY A 338 -12.47 9.07 4.23
N GLY A 339 -13.33 8.06 4.12
CA GLY A 339 -14.76 8.17 4.35
C GLY A 339 -15.57 7.67 3.15
N PRO A 340 -16.76 7.12 3.41
CA PRO A 340 -17.60 6.58 2.35
C PRO A 340 -18.04 7.67 1.38
N SER A 341 -17.96 7.39 0.08
CA SER A 341 -18.38 8.31 -0.98
C SER A 341 -19.03 7.58 -2.14
N GLN A 342 -20.02 8.25 -2.74
CA GLN A 342 -20.63 7.83 -4.01
C GLN A 342 -19.89 8.41 -5.22
N ILE A 343 -19.07 9.46 -5.01
CA ILE A 343 -18.35 10.12 -6.09
C ILE A 343 -17.19 9.23 -6.55
N TYR A 344 -17.14 8.95 -7.84
CA TYR A 344 -16.02 8.19 -8.40
C TYR A 344 -14.72 8.99 -8.30
N GLY A 345 -13.64 8.29 -7.90
CA GLY A 345 -12.33 8.90 -7.67
C GLY A 345 -12.21 9.68 -6.36
N SER A 346 -13.29 9.79 -5.57
CA SER A 346 -13.20 10.43 -4.26
C SER A 346 -12.27 9.67 -3.32
N MET A 347 -11.43 10.43 -2.62
CA MET A 347 -10.65 9.99 -1.47
C MET A 347 -11.38 10.26 -0.15
N GLY A 348 -12.53 10.96 -0.18
CA GLY A 348 -13.29 11.36 1.00
C GLY A 348 -12.83 12.69 1.60
N THR A 349 -12.83 12.75 2.93
CA THR A 349 -12.50 13.92 3.74
C THR A 349 -11.27 13.68 4.62
N PRO A 350 -10.59 14.74 5.11
CA PRO A 350 -9.46 14.57 6.03
C PRO A 350 -9.86 13.80 7.28
N ILE A 351 -9.02 12.86 7.70
CA ILE A 351 -9.20 12.13 8.97
C ILE A 351 -9.05 13.12 10.14
N PRO A 352 -9.81 12.97 11.24
CA PRO A 352 -9.71 13.84 12.40
C PRO A 352 -8.26 14.04 12.87
N GLY A 353 -7.87 15.32 13.07
CA GLY A 353 -6.52 15.70 13.47
C GLY A 353 -5.52 15.84 12.32
N ILE A 354 -5.91 15.57 11.07
CA ILE A 354 -5.08 15.75 9.88
C ILE A 354 -5.58 16.99 9.11
N LYS A 355 -4.63 17.83 8.67
CA LYS A 355 -4.90 19.00 7.85
C LYS A 355 -4.49 18.72 6.41
N VAL A 356 -5.38 19.04 5.48
CA VAL A 356 -5.16 18.87 4.03
C VAL A 356 -5.47 20.17 3.33
N LYS A 357 -4.63 20.56 2.37
CA LYS A 357 -4.87 21.65 1.44
C LYS A 357 -4.41 21.26 0.03
N LEU A 358 -4.92 21.96 -0.98
CA LEU A 358 -4.43 21.86 -2.35
C LEU A 358 -3.56 23.07 -2.67
N SER A 359 -2.55 22.91 -3.51
CA SER A 359 -1.57 23.96 -3.82
C SER A 359 -2.17 25.19 -4.51
N GLU A 360 -3.33 25.04 -5.18
CA GLU A 360 -4.00 26.08 -5.98
C GLU A 360 -5.46 26.34 -5.53
N GLY A 361 -5.73 26.23 -4.23
CA GLY A 361 -7.05 26.47 -3.65
C GLY A 361 -7.95 25.23 -3.73
N ASP A 362 -8.79 25.12 -4.75
CA ASP A 362 -9.71 23.98 -4.95
C ASP A 362 -9.16 22.86 -5.83
N ARG A 363 -7.92 22.99 -6.31
CA ARG A 363 -7.22 22.01 -7.15
C ARG A 363 -5.71 22.06 -6.91
N GLY A 364 -5.00 21.11 -7.49
CA GLY A 364 -3.53 21.08 -7.49
C GLY A 364 -2.97 19.96 -6.64
N GLU A 365 -1.73 20.13 -6.18
CA GLU A 365 -1.02 19.12 -5.38
C GLU A 365 -1.62 19.00 -3.98
N VAL A 366 -1.86 17.76 -3.56
CA VAL A 366 -2.32 17.43 -2.21
C VAL A 366 -1.18 17.67 -1.22
N CYS A 367 -1.38 18.58 -0.30
CA CYS A 367 -0.44 18.93 0.77
C CYS A 367 -1.05 18.53 2.12
N VAL A 368 -0.33 17.73 2.90
CA VAL A 368 -0.84 17.12 4.14
C VAL A 368 0.01 17.51 5.34
N LYS A 369 -0.61 17.84 6.46
CA LYS A 369 0.04 18.04 7.74
C LYS A 369 -0.58 17.14 8.81
N SER A 370 0.22 16.25 9.38
CA SER A 370 -0.20 15.23 10.34
C SER A 370 0.87 15.03 11.42
N PRO A 371 0.51 14.77 12.68
CA PRO A 371 1.48 14.38 13.70
C PRO A 371 2.10 13.01 13.45
N LYS A 372 1.54 12.21 12.51
CA LYS A 372 1.97 10.86 12.19
C LYS A 372 2.91 10.76 10.98
N MET A 373 3.14 11.89 10.28
CA MET A 373 3.96 11.89 9.06
C MET A 373 5.44 11.68 9.37
N LEU A 374 6.20 11.33 8.32
CA LEU A 374 7.61 11.03 8.42
C LEU A 374 8.38 12.16 9.10
N LEU A 375 9.33 11.78 9.95
CA LEU A 375 10.27 12.68 10.63
C LEU A 375 11.44 13.04 9.71
N ARG A 376 11.92 12.07 8.93
CA ARG A 376 13.03 12.21 7.99
C ARG A 376 13.16 10.98 7.11
N TYR A 377 13.91 11.10 6.00
CA TYR A 377 14.45 9.95 5.28
C TYR A 377 15.86 9.61 5.78
N ILE A 378 16.22 8.33 5.73
CA ILE A 378 17.58 7.87 6.02
C ILE A 378 18.49 8.21 4.85
N GLY A 379 19.69 8.70 5.15
CA GLY A 379 20.76 8.93 4.17
C GLY A 379 20.65 10.21 3.34
N ASN A 380 19.62 11.04 3.53
CA ASN A 380 19.44 12.24 2.72
C ASN A 380 18.96 13.47 3.52
N LYS A 381 19.90 14.26 4.06
CA LYS A 381 19.59 15.47 4.84
C LYS A 381 19.02 16.60 3.98
N HIS A 382 19.38 16.68 2.71
CA HIS A 382 19.01 17.80 1.82
C HIS A 382 17.62 17.66 1.19
N THR A 383 16.99 16.48 1.25
CA THR A 383 15.69 16.24 0.61
C THR A 383 14.50 16.68 1.46
N ILE A 384 14.68 16.87 2.77
CA ILE A 384 13.56 17.15 3.69
C ILE A 384 12.97 18.54 3.42
N GLU A 385 13.81 19.58 3.27
CA GLU A 385 13.35 20.95 3.04
C GLU A 385 12.58 21.11 1.72
N SER A 386 12.87 20.27 0.72
CA SER A 386 12.20 20.32 -0.59
C SER A 386 10.83 19.64 -0.61
N ILE A 387 10.57 18.70 0.31
CA ILE A 387 9.31 17.93 0.35
C ILE A 387 8.25 18.56 1.26
N PHE A 388 8.62 19.55 2.06
CA PHE A 388 7.67 20.33 2.85
C PHE A 388 7.50 21.74 2.26
N ASP A 389 6.32 22.30 2.43
CA ASP A 389 6.11 23.71 2.16
C ASP A 389 6.52 24.58 3.36
N LYS A 390 6.46 25.91 3.20
CA LYS A 390 6.83 26.88 4.23
C LYS A 390 5.98 26.80 5.52
N GLU A 391 4.79 26.21 5.43
CA GLU A 391 3.86 26.02 6.54
C GLU A 391 4.01 24.64 7.20
N GLY A 392 4.94 23.79 6.71
CA GLY A 392 5.21 22.44 7.21
C GLY A 392 4.21 21.40 6.71
N TYR A 393 3.56 21.61 5.58
CA TYR A 393 2.77 20.57 4.89
C TYR A 393 3.69 19.74 4.00
N TYR A 394 3.55 18.44 4.08
CA TYR A 394 4.21 17.50 3.18
C TYR A 394 3.57 17.56 1.78
N LYS A 395 4.38 17.79 0.76
CA LYS A 395 3.98 17.77 -0.65
C LYS A 395 3.99 16.33 -1.16
N THR A 396 2.81 15.80 -1.50
CA THR A 396 2.66 14.38 -1.80
C THR A 396 3.07 13.98 -3.21
N GLY A 397 3.10 14.93 -4.14
CA GLY A 397 3.23 14.68 -5.57
C GLY A 397 1.93 14.16 -6.22
N ASP A 398 0.86 14.00 -5.45
CA ASP A 398 -0.44 13.59 -5.95
C ASP A 398 -1.33 14.81 -6.19
N LEU A 399 -2.12 14.80 -7.25
CA LEU A 399 -3.05 15.86 -7.63
C LEU A 399 -4.46 15.50 -7.20
N ALA A 400 -5.22 16.52 -6.80
CA ALA A 400 -6.64 16.38 -6.52
C ALA A 400 -7.43 17.66 -6.91
N LYS A 401 -8.77 17.50 -6.92
CA LYS A 401 -9.74 18.58 -6.96
C LYS A 401 -10.61 18.49 -5.72
N TYR A 402 -11.05 19.63 -5.20
CA TYR A 402 -11.99 19.68 -4.09
C TYR A 402 -13.39 19.99 -4.63
N ILE A 403 -14.29 19.01 -4.55
CA ILE A 403 -15.63 19.09 -5.14
C ILE A 403 -16.65 18.57 -4.12
N ASN A 404 -17.68 19.36 -3.85
CA ASN A 404 -18.79 19.00 -2.94
C ASN A 404 -18.33 18.54 -1.55
N GLY A 405 -17.25 19.14 -1.02
CA GLY A 405 -16.74 18.80 0.31
C GLY A 405 -15.75 17.64 0.34
N GLU A 406 -15.41 17.03 -0.79
CA GLU A 406 -14.53 15.86 -0.88
C GLU A 406 -13.33 16.12 -1.79
N TYR A 407 -12.23 15.42 -1.52
CA TYR A 407 -11.02 15.42 -2.35
C TYR A 407 -11.14 14.33 -3.42
N ILE A 408 -11.11 14.71 -4.69
CA ILE A 408 -11.19 13.80 -5.84
C ILE A 408 -9.80 13.63 -6.43
N PHE A 409 -9.29 12.41 -6.46
CA PHE A 409 -7.96 12.09 -6.98
C PHE A 409 -7.86 12.37 -8.48
N ALA A 410 -6.81 13.06 -8.91
CA ALA A 410 -6.59 13.48 -10.30
C ALA A 410 -5.29 12.94 -10.92
N GLY A 411 -4.54 12.09 -10.19
CA GLY A 411 -3.29 11.49 -10.66
C GLY A 411 -2.05 12.00 -9.94
N ARG A 412 -0.88 11.63 -10.46
CA ARG A 412 0.43 12.08 -9.97
C ARG A 412 1.10 13.03 -10.92
N VAL A 413 1.69 14.12 -10.39
CA VAL A 413 2.45 15.10 -11.17
C VAL A 413 3.52 14.43 -12.04
N ALA A 414 4.26 13.47 -11.48
CA ALA A 414 5.43 12.88 -12.13
C ALA A 414 5.12 11.75 -13.13
N THR A 415 3.93 11.11 -13.08
CA THR A 415 3.66 9.87 -13.82
C THR A 415 2.31 9.82 -14.52
N ASP A 416 1.33 10.58 -14.02
CA ASP A 416 -0.06 10.45 -14.47
C ASP A 416 -0.56 11.72 -15.17
N CYS A 417 0.37 12.49 -15.73
CA CYS A 417 0.07 13.71 -16.44
C CYS A 417 0.75 13.71 -17.80
N ILE A 418 -0.01 13.97 -18.86
CA ILE A 418 0.50 14.15 -20.22
C ILE A 418 0.45 15.63 -20.58
N GLN A 419 1.56 16.16 -21.05
CA GLN A 419 1.66 17.49 -21.63
C GLN A 419 1.67 17.40 -23.15
N TYR A 420 0.48 17.48 -23.75
CA TYR A 420 0.32 17.49 -25.19
C TYR A 420 0.18 18.92 -25.69
N THR A 421 1.20 19.44 -26.33
CA THR A 421 1.29 20.86 -26.77
C THR A 421 1.03 21.84 -25.63
N ILE A 422 -0.12 22.52 -25.64
CA ILE A 422 -0.58 23.47 -24.60
C ILE A 422 -1.52 22.80 -23.59
N PHE A 423 -2.00 21.59 -23.88
CA PHE A 423 -2.93 20.87 -23.01
C PHE A 423 -2.19 20.01 -22.00
N GLN A 424 -2.74 19.95 -20.80
CA GLN A 424 -2.31 19.05 -19.75
C GLN A 424 -3.50 18.25 -19.26
N PHE A 425 -3.37 16.91 -19.22
CA PHE A 425 -4.44 16.02 -18.80
C PHE A 425 -3.94 14.78 -18.09
N SER A 426 -4.84 14.13 -17.34
CA SER A 426 -4.54 12.94 -16.55
C SER A 426 -4.56 11.69 -17.43
N THR A 427 -3.55 10.83 -17.29
CA THR A 427 -3.55 9.48 -17.88
C THR A 427 -4.67 8.62 -17.32
N LEU A 428 -5.06 8.83 -16.06
CA LEU A 428 -6.13 8.07 -15.40
C LEU A 428 -7.50 8.31 -16.07
N ALA A 429 -7.75 9.54 -16.52
CA ALA A 429 -8.99 9.85 -17.23
C ALA A 429 -9.07 9.11 -18.58
N VAL A 430 -7.93 8.93 -19.24
CA VAL A 430 -7.85 8.15 -20.49
C VAL A 430 -7.95 6.66 -20.21
N GLU A 431 -7.29 6.16 -19.15
CA GLU A 431 -7.39 4.77 -18.68
C GLU A 431 -8.84 4.41 -18.33
N ASP A 432 -9.58 5.31 -17.66
CA ASP A 432 -10.99 5.12 -17.31
C ASP A 432 -11.86 5.05 -18.58
N GLY A 433 -11.65 5.96 -19.53
CA GLY A 433 -12.31 5.91 -20.83
C GLY A 433 -12.05 4.59 -21.57
N LEU A 434 -10.80 4.15 -21.65
CA LEU A 434 -10.43 2.89 -22.30
C LEU A 434 -11.08 1.68 -21.61
N THR A 435 -11.04 1.61 -20.28
CA THR A 435 -11.64 0.48 -19.54
C THR A 435 -13.16 0.50 -19.49
N SER A 436 -13.80 1.61 -19.87
CA SER A 436 -15.26 1.67 -20.08
C SER A 436 -15.71 0.96 -21.35
N LEU A 437 -14.80 0.74 -22.32
CA LEU A 437 -15.12 0.03 -23.55
C LEU A 437 -15.35 -1.47 -23.26
N PRO A 438 -16.42 -2.08 -23.79
CA PRO A 438 -16.85 -3.43 -23.39
C PRO A 438 -15.82 -4.52 -23.69
N TYR A 439 -14.91 -4.27 -24.63
CA TYR A 439 -13.89 -5.23 -25.07
C TYR A 439 -12.51 -5.03 -24.43
N ILE A 440 -12.31 -4.01 -23.58
CA ILE A 440 -11.04 -3.77 -22.88
C ILE A 440 -11.16 -4.23 -21.43
N SER A 441 -10.23 -5.08 -21.00
CA SER A 441 -10.15 -5.59 -19.61
C SER A 441 -9.11 -4.88 -18.75
N GLU A 442 -8.09 -4.31 -19.36
CA GLU A 442 -6.98 -3.62 -18.68
C GLU A 442 -6.44 -2.51 -19.58
N ALA A 443 -6.15 -1.36 -19.01
CA ALA A 443 -5.49 -0.26 -19.73
C ALA A 443 -4.43 0.40 -18.87
N CYS A 444 -3.33 0.79 -19.49
CA CYS A 444 -2.31 1.64 -18.90
C CYS A 444 -1.89 2.71 -19.90
N VAL A 445 -1.90 3.96 -19.47
CA VAL A 445 -1.55 5.10 -20.32
C VAL A 445 -0.27 5.75 -19.83
N VAL A 446 0.64 6.02 -20.77
CA VAL A 446 1.94 6.64 -20.49
C VAL A 446 2.18 7.86 -21.36
N ALA A 447 2.92 8.82 -20.80
CA ALA A 447 3.35 10.02 -21.50
C ALA A 447 4.61 9.70 -22.34
N VAL A 448 4.47 9.55 -23.65
CA VAL A 448 5.58 9.22 -24.55
C VAL A 448 6.25 10.51 -25.02
N PRO A 449 7.52 10.79 -24.71
CA PRO A 449 8.20 12.01 -25.11
C PRO A 449 8.28 12.14 -26.64
N HIS A 450 7.96 13.34 -27.17
CA HIS A 450 7.96 13.60 -28.60
C HIS A 450 8.49 15.01 -28.94
N THR A 451 9.24 15.13 -30.04
CA THR A 451 9.95 16.36 -30.43
C THR A 451 9.01 17.56 -30.66
N LYS A 452 7.90 17.35 -31.38
CA LYS A 452 6.95 18.44 -31.77
C LYS A 452 5.86 18.69 -30.73
N PHE A 453 5.35 17.61 -30.09
CA PHE A 453 4.14 17.69 -29.26
C PHE A 453 4.44 17.63 -27.76
N ARG A 454 5.70 17.71 -27.36
CA ARG A 454 6.21 17.45 -26.00
C ARG A 454 6.02 16.00 -25.59
N GLN A 455 4.76 15.54 -25.50
CA GLN A 455 4.40 14.18 -25.16
C GLN A 455 3.19 13.72 -25.98
N LEU A 456 3.17 12.44 -26.32
CA LEU A 456 2.04 11.75 -26.94
C LEU A 456 1.36 10.84 -25.92
N CYS A 457 0.08 10.56 -26.14
CA CYS A 457 -0.70 9.65 -25.33
C CYS A 457 -0.50 8.21 -25.81
N GLY A 458 0.36 7.46 -25.12
CA GLY A 458 0.60 6.03 -25.41
C GLY A 458 -0.28 5.14 -24.57
N ALA A 459 -1.17 4.35 -25.19
CA ALA A 459 -2.04 3.39 -24.52
C ALA A 459 -1.52 1.96 -24.70
N VAL A 460 -1.48 1.20 -23.61
CA VAL A 460 -1.26 -0.25 -23.58
C VAL A 460 -2.55 -0.88 -23.06
N VAL A 461 -3.18 -1.74 -23.86
CA VAL A 461 -4.48 -2.32 -23.52
C VAL A 461 -4.44 -3.84 -23.59
N ARG A 462 -5.25 -4.49 -22.76
CA ARG A 462 -5.58 -5.91 -22.84
C ARG A 462 -7.04 -6.07 -23.22
N LEU A 463 -7.30 -6.90 -24.19
CA LEU A 463 -8.68 -7.23 -24.57
C LEU A 463 -9.27 -8.28 -23.63
N ARG A 464 -10.59 -8.30 -23.53
CA ARG A 464 -11.31 -9.36 -22.82
C ARG A 464 -11.20 -10.68 -23.59
N PRO A 465 -11.04 -11.82 -22.91
CA PRO A 465 -10.93 -13.12 -23.60
C PRO A 465 -12.17 -13.50 -24.43
N ASP A 466 -13.34 -13.03 -24.01
CA ASP A 466 -14.65 -13.25 -24.62
C ASP A 466 -15.06 -12.15 -25.60
N SER A 467 -14.16 -11.22 -25.89
CA SER A 467 -14.40 -10.14 -26.85
C SER A 467 -14.75 -10.70 -28.22
N GLN A 468 -15.89 -10.27 -28.75
CA GLN A 468 -16.30 -10.61 -30.13
C GLN A 468 -15.43 -9.91 -31.20
N ILE A 469 -14.58 -8.96 -30.78
CA ILE A 469 -13.67 -8.24 -31.66
C ILE A 469 -12.32 -8.98 -31.67
N PRO A 470 -11.92 -9.57 -32.84
CA PRO A 470 -10.60 -10.19 -32.94
C PRO A 470 -9.47 -9.18 -32.67
N ASN A 471 -8.36 -9.65 -32.09
CA ASN A 471 -7.20 -8.79 -31.78
C ASN A 471 -6.67 -8.02 -33.00
N ASN A 472 -6.76 -8.60 -34.19
CA ASN A 472 -6.32 -7.98 -35.44
C ASN A 472 -7.31 -6.92 -35.97
N MET A 473 -8.52 -6.82 -35.43
CA MET A 473 -9.52 -5.80 -35.75
C MET A 473 -9.61 -4.69 -34.72
N THR A 474 -8.98 -4.86 -33.55
CA THR A 474 -8.89 -3.80 -32.54
C THR A 474 -7.77 -2.85 -32.93
N THR A 475 -8.15 -1.78 -33.60
CA THR A 475 -7.23 -0.75 -34.10
C THR A 475 -7.32 0.51 -33.25
N LEU A 476 -6.28 1.32 -33.32
CA LEU A 476 -6.28 2.64 -32.69
C LEU A 476 -7.44 3.50 -33.22
N GLY A 477 -7.75 3.38 -34.51
CA GLY A 477 -8.89 4.07 -35.12
C GLY A 477 -10.24 3.67 -34.53
N LEU A 478 -10.47 2.37 -34.29
CA LEU A 478 -11.69 1.86 -33.65
C LEU A 478 -11.81 2.40 -32.21
N ILE A 479 -10.75 2.24 -31.41
CA ILE A 479 -10.74 2.72 -30.02
C ILE A 479 -11.01 4.23 -29.95
N ARG A 480 -10.41 5.02 -30.83
CA ARG A 480 -10.63 6.46 -30.89
C ARG A 480 -12.08 6.81 -31.27
N SER A 481 -12.66 6.08 -32.22
CA SER A 481 -14.06 6.24 -32.59
C SER A 481 -15.01 5.91 -31.45
N ASP A 482 -14.76 4.82 -30.72
CA ASP A 482 -15.60 4.40 -29.59
C ASP A 482 -15.46 5.31 -28.36
N LEU A 483 -14.35 6.04 -28.25
CA LEU A 483 -14.13 7.05 -27.20
C LEU A 483 -14.70 8.42 -27.59
N GLU A 484 -15.16 8.59 -28.83
CA GLU A 484 -15.73 9.86 -29.31
C GLU A 484 -16.97 10.24 -28.48
N GLY A 485 -17.01 11.47 -27.97
CA GLY A 485 -18.06 11.92 -27.03
C GLY A 485 -17.81 11.62 -25.55
N SER A 486 -16.92 10.68 -25.21
CA SER A 486 -16.54 10.39 -23.82
C SER A 486 -15.24 11.08 -23.39
N LEU A 487 -14.32 11.31 -24.33
CA LEU A 487 -13.05 12.01 -24.09
C LEU A 487 -12.87 13.14 -25.10
N PRO A 488 -12.31 14.30 -24.68
CA PRO A 488 -11.87 15.34 -25.59
C PRO A 488 -10.82 14.82 -26.59
N ALA A 489 -10.82 15.30 -27.81
CA ALA A 489 -9.94 14.84 -28.88
C ALA A 489 -8.44 14.90 -28.53
N TYR A 490 -8.01 15.92 -27.76
CA TYR A 490 -6.61 16.07 -27.32
C TYR A 490 -6.18 15.05 -26.26
N MET A 491 -7.12 14.34 -25.63
CA MET A 491 -6.86 13.29 -24.63
C MET A 491 -6.81 11.89 -25.25
N MET A 492 -7.28 11.74 -26.47
CA MET A 492 -7.37 10.43 -27.13
C MET A 492 -5.99 9.80 -27.34
N PRO A 493 -5.85 8.48 -27.20
CA PRO A 493 -4.62 7.77 -27.51
C PRO A 493 -4.12 8.08 -28.90
N THR A 494 -2.81 8.32 -29.03
CA THR A 494 -2.12 8.54 -30.31
C THR A 494 -1.22 7.37 -30.68
N LEU A 495 -0.86 6.55 -29.69
CA LEU A 495 -0.07 5.33 -29.82
C LEU A 495 -0.80 4.20 -29.10
N LEU A 496 -0.85 3.02 -29.72
CA LEU A 496 -1.54 1.85 -29.17
C LEU A 496 -0.65 0.62 -29.19
N LYS A 497 -0.56 -0.06 -28.05
CA LYS A 497 -0.08 -1.43 -27.90
C LYS A 497 -1.21 -2.31 -27.41
N VAL A 498 -1.57 -3.34 -28.16
CA VAL A 498 -2.46 -4.41 -27.68
C VAL A 498 -1.61 -5.54 -27.12
N LEU A 499 -1.81 -5.89 -25.84
CA LEU A 499 -1.10 -6.99 -25.18
C LEU A 499 -1.59 -8.33 -25.71
N LYS A 500 -0.68 -9.28 -25.89
CA LYS A 500 -1.02 -10.68 -26.16
C LYS A 500 -1.63 -11.31 -24.90
N HIS A 501 -2.36 -12.43 -25.07
CA HIS A 501 -3.08 -13.07 -23.98
C HIS A 501 -2.19 -13.40 -22.76
N GLU A 502 -0.97 -13.89 -23.03
CA GLU A 502 -0.01 -14.30 -21.98
C GLU A 502 0.97 -13.19 -21.55
N GLU A 503 0.92 -12.03 -22.18
CA GLU A 503 1.84 -10.93 -21.93
C GLU A 503 1.39 -10.15 -20.69
N GLU A 504 2.23 -10.07 -19.66
CA GLU A 504 1.90 -9.33 -18.44
C GLU A 504 2.38 -7.87 -18.51
N LEU A 505 1.53 -6.96 -18.05
CA LEU A 505 1.90 -5.56 -17.87
C LEU A 505 2.92 -5.43 -16.73
N PRO A 506 4.08 -4.79 -16.96
CA PRO A 506 5.06 -4.55 -15.90
C PRO A 506 4.45 -3.82 -14.71
N CYS A 507 4.37 -4.49 -13.56
CA CYS A 507 3.78 -3.97 -12.35
C CYS A 507 4.70 -4.15 -11.14
N THR A 508 4.49 -3.32 -10.13
CA THR A 508 5.07 -3.54 -8.80
C THR A 508 4.41 -4.77 -8.15
N VAL A 509 5.00 -5.30 -7.08
CA VAL A 509 4.39 -6.37 -6.26
C VAL A 509 3.00 -5.98 -5.73
N ALA A 510 2.74 -4.68 -5.60
CA ALA A 510 1.43 -4.14 -5.19
C ALA A 510 0.42 -4.02 -6.34
N GLY A 511 0.75 -4.46 -7.55
CA GLY A 511 -0.12 -4.38 -8.71
C GLY A 511 -0.16 -3.00 -9.39
N LYS A 512 0.70 -2.05 -9.01
CA LYS A 512 0.77 -0.73 -9.66
C LYS A 512 1.60 -0.81 -10.94
N PRO A 513 1.11 -0.31 -12.10
CA PRO A 513 1.88 -0.25 -13.33
C PRO A 513 3.20 0.53 -13.15
N LYS A 514 4.29 -0.04 -13.63
CA LYS A 514 5.59 0.60 -13.66
C LYS A 514 5.72 1.45 -14.93
N LYS A 515 5.08 2.60 -14.96
CA LYS A 515 4.95 3.44 -16.17
C LYS A 515 6.27 3.74 -16.88
N LYS A 516 7.37 3.92 -16.14
CA LYS A 516 8.71 4.12 -16.74
C LYS A 516 9.22 2.87 -17.45
N GLU A 517 8.99 1.69 -16.88
CA GLU A 517 9.37 0.41 -17.47
C GLU A 517 8.51 0.10 -18.70
N ILE A 518 7.19 0.36 -18.61
CA ILE A 518 6.22 0.25 -19.71
C ILE A 518 6.64 1.16 -20.88
N LEU A 519 6.99 2.41 -20.59
CA LEU A 519 7.45 3.38 -21.57
C LEU A 519 8.70 2.89 -22.31
N SER A 520 9.66 2.30 -21.58
CA SER A 520 10.90 1.77 -22.16
C SER A 520 10.65 0.51 -22.99
N ILE A 521 9.86 -0.45 -22.49
CA ILE A 521 9.62 -1.74 -23.14
C ILE A 521 8.79 -1.59 -24.42
N TYR A 522 7.67 -0.86 -24.35
CA TYR A 522 6.74 -0.83 -25.47
C TYR A 522 6.98 0.34 -26.42
N PHE A 523 7.39 1.49 -25.91
CA PHE A 523 7.54 2.68 -26.75
C PHE A 523 8.99 3.07 -27.03
N GLY A 524 9.97 2.29 -26.57
CA GLY A 524 11.38 2.49 -26.87
C GLY A 524 12.03 3.72 -26.21
N SER A 525 11.34 4.43 -25.31
CA SER A 525 11.90 5.61 -24.64
C SER A 525 12.71 5.21 -23.41
N VAL A 526 14.03 5.30 -23.51
CA VAL A 526 14.96 5.04 -22.41
C VAL A 526 15.30 6.35 -21.70
N ASN A 527 15.14 6.39 -20.37
CA ASN A 527 15.41 7.57 -19.53
C ASN A 527 14.68 8.86 -19.95
N GLY A 528 13.48 8.73 -20.59
CA GLY A 528 12.70 9.88 -21.06
C GLY A 528 13.24 10.49 -22.38
N ALA A 529 14.09 9.76 -23.11
CA ALA A 529 14.53 10.19 -24.43
C ALA A 529 13.36 10.25 -25.41
N GLN A 530 13.40 11.24 -26.30
CA GLN A 530 12.41 11.38 -27.35
C GLN A 530 12.50 10.22 -28.35
N VAL A 531 11.35 9.73 -28.81
CA VAL A 531 11.24 8.60 -29.72
C VAL A 531 10.64 9.10 -31.05
N GLU A 532 11.34 8.85 -32.14
CA GLU A 532 10.87 9.20 -33.49
C GLU A 532 10.34 7.98 -34.25
N ASN A 533 10.87 6.79 -33.95
CA ASN A 533 10.45 5.53 -34.56
C ASN A 533 9.98 4.56 -33.47
N TYR A 534 8.75 4.09 -33.58
CA TYR A 534 8.17 3.13 -32.64
C TYR A 534 8.36 1.69 -33.12
N PRO A 535 8.37 0.70 -32.20
CA PRO A 535 8.35 -0.71 -32.56
C PRO A 535 7.19 -1.04 -33.51
N PRO A 536 7.35 -2.01 -34.44
CA PRO A 536 6.33 -2.33 -35.46
C PRO A 536 4.95 -2.74 -34.89
N GLU A 537 4.92 -3.23 -33.65
CA GLU A 537 3.70 -3.60 -32.95
C GLU A 537 2.95 -2.42 -32.31
N ILE A 538 3.47 -1.21 -32.43
CA ILE A 538 2.81 -0.01 -31.96
C ILE A 538 2.05 0.61 -33.14
N GLU A 539 0.74 0.64 -33.03
CA GLU A 539 -0.09 1.38 -33.97
C GLU A 539 -0.01 2.87 -33.65
N THR A 540 0.18 3.66 -34.70
CA THR A 540 0.29 5.11 -34.58
C THR A 540 -0.87 5.78 -35.31
N CYS A 541 -1.54 6.71 -34.65
CA CYS A 541 -2.40 7.65 -35.37
C CYS A 541 -1.46 8.66 -36.08
N HIS A 542 -1.63 8.86 -37.39
CA HIS A 542 -0.94 9.93 -38.08
C HIS A 542 -1.33 11.26 -37.44
N VAL A 543 -0.50 11.70 -36.54
CA VAL A 543 -0.56 13.06 -36.02
C VAL A 543 -0.18 13.93 -37.21
N LEU A 544 -1.15 14.68 -37.72
CA LEU A 544 -1.13 15.52 -38.91
C LEU A 544 0.28 15.96 -39.35
N GLN A 545 0.71 15.54 -40.54
CA GLN A 545 1.94 16.04 -41.14
C GLN A 545 1.83 17.56 -41.34
N PRO A 546 2.94 18.33 -41.18
CA PRO A 546 2.91 19.77 -41.37
C PRO A 546 2.71 20.08 -42.87
N GLY A 547 1.51 20.13 -43.34
CA GLY A 547 1.08 20.32 -44.75
C GLY A 547 -0.36 19.88 -44.95
N GLU A 548 -0.85 18.94 -44.12
CA GLU A 548 -2.28 18.56 -44.10
C GLU A 548 -3.07 19.42 -43.08
N ALA A 549 -2.38 20.29 -42.33
CA ALA A 549 -2.95 21.14 -41.28
C ALA A 549 -3.75 22.37 -41.79
N GLU A 550 -3.98 22.50 -43.11
CA GLU A 550 -4.86 23.58 -43.61
C GLU A 550 -6.35 23.26 -43.45
N ALA A 551 -6.74 22.01 -43.16
CA ALA A 551 -8.13 21.62 -43.01
C ALA A 551 -8.67 21.60 -41.57
N THR A 552 -7.80 21.56 -40.56
CA THR A 552 -8.22 21.58 -39.13
C THR A 552 -7.29 22.44 -38.33
N LYS A 553 -7.63 23.70 -38.19
CA LYS A 553 -6.93 24.60 -37.24
C LYS A 553 -7.18 24.11 -35.83
N PRO A 554 -6.20 24.18 -34.89
CA PRO A 554 -6.38 23.76 -33.50
C PRO A 554 -7.54 24.43 -32.77
N TRP A 555 -8.03 25.55 -33.27
CA TRP A 555 -9.20 26.30 -32.80
C TRP A 555 -10.52 25.90 -33.48
N ASP A 556 -10.52 25.05 -34.52
CA ASP A 556 -11.71 24.38 -35.04
C ASP A 556 -12.10 23.14 -34.23
N TRP A 557 -11.32 22.83 -33.19
CA TRP A 557 -11.65 21.84 -32.18
C TRP A 557 -12.71 22.44 -31.25
N ASP A 558 -13.89 22.44 -31.79
CA ASP A 558 -15.19 22.67 -31.21
C ASP A 558 -15.23 23.54 -29.93
N ALA A 559 -15.21 24.85 -30.13
CA ALA A 559 -15.68 25.83 -29.13
C ALA A 559 -17.14 25.57 -28.69
N ARG A 560 -17.85 24.64 -29.35
CA ARG A 560 -19.23 24.26 -29.04
C ARG A 560 -19.38 23.34 -27.83
N GLN A 561 -18.32 22.75 -27.28
CA GLN A 561 -18.39 21.92 -26.06
C GLN A 561 -18.19 22.70 -24.76
N PHE A 562 -17.96 24.00 -24.78
CA PHE A 562 -17.83 24.81 -23.56
C PHE A 562 -19.09 25.57 -23.16
N GLU A 563 -20.22 25.38 -23.86
CA GLU A 563 -21.52 26.03 -23.59
C GLU A 563 -22.60 25.06 -23.04
N GLN A 564 -22.19 23.96 -22.36
CA GLN A 564 -23.15 23.16 -21.58
C GLN A 564 -22.63 22.86 -20.19
#